data_07877782fa961d592a0135e1f91844d1
#
_entry.id   07877782fa961d592a0135e1f91844d1
#
_cell.length_a   1.000
_cell.length_b   1.000
_cell.length_c   1.000
_cell.angle_alpha   90.00
_cell.angle_beta   90.00
_cell.angle_gamma   90.00
#
_symmetry.space_group_name_H-M   'P 1'
#
loop_
_entity.id
_entity.type
_entity.pdbx_description
1 polymer ?
#
loop_
_entity_poly.entity_id
_entity_poly.type
_entity_poly.pdbx_seq_one_letter_code
_entity_poly.pdbx_strand_id
1 'polypeptide(L)'
;VAKRSRGVSIFLVPTSSEGITITEMPKLGMRCVGSCSVHLDNVFVPDALLLGEPGNGWYQSTKTVNNEKLINAAFCLGMLDGVIEDALEHMKSRQAFGKVIGEFQILQHYLADMAMWQTQGELLVMHTATLQASGAQTATESTMAKVLCSEYVSKAADLGIQILGGMG
;
A
#
# COMPACT_ATOMS: atom_id res chain seq x y z
N VAL A 1 -31.03 -15.14 10.15
CA VAL A 1 -30.21 -13.92 10.37
C VAL A 1 -29.76 -13.44 9.02
N ALA A 2 -30.31 -12.29 8.54
CA ALA A 2 -29.85 -11.68 7.30
C ALA A 2 -28.35 -11.45 7.41
N LYS A 3 -27.57 -11.92 6.40
CA LYS A 3 -26.13 -11.68 6.38
C LYS A 3 -25.92 -10.16 6.41
N ARG A 4 -25.16 -9.65 7.39
CA ARG A 4 -24.86 -8.20 7.55
C ARG A 4 -24.28 -7.53 6.30
N SER A 5 -23.75 -8.31 5.37
CA SER A 5 -23.23 -7.88 4.07
C SER A 5 -24.31 -7.60 3.01
N ARG A 6 -25.58 -8.00 3.25
CA ARG A 6 -26.70 -7.65 2.37
C ARG A 6 -27.31 -6.33 2.83
N GLY A 7 -27.64 -5.43 1.88
CA GLY A 7 -28.23 -4.13 2.16
C GLY A 7 -27.27 -2.94 1.95
N VAL A 8 -26.02 -3.21 1.53
CA VAL A 8 -25.09 -2.17 1.07
C VAL A 8 -25.21 -2.05 -0.44
N SER A 9 -25.42 -0.83 -0.94
CA SER A 9 -25.43 -0.50 -2.37
C SER A 9 -24.32 0.49 -2.69
N ILE A 10 -23.85 0.49 -3.92
CA ILE A 10 -22.81 1.42 -4.39
C ILE A 10 -23.43 2.34 -5.43
N PHE A 11 -23.17 3.63 -5.30
CA PHE A 11 -23.59 4.64 -6.26
C PHE A 11 -22.36 5.40 -6.78
N LEU A 12 -22.37 5.73 -8.07
CA LEU A 12 -21.36 6.57 -8.71
C LEU A 12 -21.88 8.01 -8.72
N VAL A 13 -21.43 8.82 -7.77
CA VAL A 13 -21.93 10.20 -7.60
C VAL A 13 -20.89 11.17 -8.13
N PRO A 14 -21.24 12.06 -9.09
CA PRO A 14 -20.33 13.12 -9.53
C PRO A 14 -19.96 14.04 -8.37
N THR A 15 -18.69 14.36 -8.21
CA THR A 15 -18.20 15.23 -7.13
C THR A 15 -18.70 16.68 -7.24
N SER A 16 -19.21 17.05 -8.42
CA SER A 16 -19.85 18.35 -8.70
C SER A 16 -21.34 18.39 -8.33
N SER A 17 -21.91 17.30 -7.78
CA SER A 17 -23.33 17.29 -7.39
C SER A 17 -23.60 18.29 -6.28
N GLU A 18 -24.78 18.91 -6.33
CA GLU A 18 -25.25 19.82 -5.28
C GLU A 18 -25.30 19.10 -3.92
N GLY A 19 -24.87 19.78 -2.86
CA GLY A 19 -24.79 19.22 -1.51
C GLY A 19 -23.48 18.49 -1.22
N ILE A 20 -22.52 18.40 -2.16
CA ILE A 20 -21.19 17.83 -1.90
C ILE A 20 -20.19 18.95 -1.61
N THR A 21 -19.52 18.85 -0.46
CA THR A 21 -18.41 19.73 -0.11
C THR A 21 -17.15 18.88 0.09
N ILE A 22 -16.08 19.25 -0.61
CA ILE A 22 -14.79 18.55 -0.56
C ILE A 22 -13.75 19.49 0.03
N THR A 23 -13.09 19.06 1.12
CA THR A 23 -12.03 19.83 1.78
C THR A 23 -10.76 19.01 1.81
N GLU A 24 -9.67 19.53 1.27
CA GLU A 24 -8.37 18.86 1.30
C GLU A 24 -7.80 18.80 2.71
N MET A 25 -7.22 17.65 3.05
CA MET A 25 -6.59 17.42 4.35
C MET A 25 -5.06 17.44 4.21
N PRO A 26 -4.33 18.08 5.14
CA PRO A 26 -2.86 18.02 5.17
C PRO A 26 -2.40 16.60 5.47
N LYS A 27 -1.30 16.18 4.79
CA LYS A 27 -0.73 14.83 4.94
C LYS A 27 0.77 14.89 5.18
N LEU A 28 1.29 13.90 5.91
CA LEU A 28 2.72 13.74 6.10
C LEU A 28 3.40 13.19 4.85
N GLY A 29 2.84 12.16 4.22
CA GLY A 29 3.35 11.52 3.01
C GLY A 29 2.36 11.53 1.84
N MET A 30 2.77 11.00 0.67
CA MET A 30 1.95 10.90 -0.54
C MET A 30 1.29 12.23 -0.95
N ARG A 31 2.03 13.34 -0.86
CA ARG A 31 1.50 14.70 -1.10
C ARG A 31 1.07 14.93 -2.55
N CYS A 32 1.55 14.09 -3.48
CA CYS A 32 1.16 14.13 -4.90
C CYS A 32 -0.28 13.65 -5.15
N VAL A 33 -0.91 12.96 -4.20
CA VAL A 33 -2.31 12.50 -4.29
C VAL A 33 -3.11 13.15 -3.18
N GLY A 34 -4.14 13.92 -3.50
CA GLY A 34 -5.02 14.57 -2.53
C GLY A 34 -5.73 13.54 -1.64
N SER A 35 -5.84 13.84 -0.33
CA SER A 35 -6.78 13.18 0.57
C SER A 35 -7.75 14.23 1.06
N CYS A 36 -9.04 13.95 0.99
CA CYS A 36 -10.06 14.95 1.25
C CYS A 36 -11.08 14.43 2.24
N SER A 37 -11.62 15.35 3.03
CA SER A 37 -12.89 15.15 3.73
C SER A 37 -14.03 15.44 2.76
N VAL A 38 -15.01 14.54 2.67
CA VAL A 38 -16.18 14.70 1.83
C VAL A 38 -17.40 14.81 2.74
N HIS A 39 -18.09 15.93 2.65
CA HIS A 39 -19.34 16.17 3.36
C HIS A 39 -20.50 16.08 2.37
N LEU A 40 -21.55 15.35 2.73
CA LEU A 40 -22.75 15.13 1.93
C LEU A 40 -23.95 15.72 2.69
N ASP A 41 -24.61 16.70 2.09
CA ASP A 41 -25.80 17.33 2.66
C ASP A 41 -26.95 17.26 1.63
N ASN A 42 -27.95 16.42 1.90
CA ASN A 42 -29.14 16.22 1.09
C ASN A 42 -28.83 15.95 -0.40
N VAL A 43 -27.76 15.22 -0.69
CA VAL A 43 -27.35 14.90 -2.07
C VAL A 43 -28.37 13.95 -2.71
N PHE A 44 -29.03 14.40 -3.77
CA PHE A 44 -29.91 13.55 -4.55
C PHE A 44 -29.10 12.70 -5.53
N VAL A 45 -29.32 11.38 -5.50
CA VAL A 45 -28.64 10.43 -6.39
C VAL A 45 -29.68 9.65 -7.18
N PRO A 46 -29.77 9.84 -8.52
CA PRO A 46 -30.67 9.08 -9.38
C PRO A 46 -30.38 7.57 -9.35
N ASP A 47 -31.42 6.75 -9.48
CA ASP A 47 -31.26 5.27 -9.55
C ASP A 47 -30.36 4.82 -10.70
N ALA A 48 -30.28 5.58 -11.78
CA ALA A 48 -29.40 5.31 -12.91
C ALA A 48 -27.90 5.32 -12.54
N LEU A 49 -27.53 5.90 -11.40
CA LEU A 49 -26.16 5.91 -10.88
C LEU A 49 -25.87 4.75 -9.93
N LEU A 50 -26.84 3.85 -9.71
CA LEU A 50 -26.61 2.62 -8.96
C LEU A 50 -25.64 1.69 -9.71
N LEU A 51 -24.60 1.25 -9.05
CA LEU A 51 -23.67 0.29 -9.60
C LEU A 51 -24.17 -1.14 -9.30
N GLY A 52 -24.59 -1.84 -10.34
CA GLY A 52 -25.07 -3.23 -10.25
C GLY A 52 -26.42 -3.36 -9.55
N GLU A 53 -26.59 -4.36 -8.70
CA GLU A 53 -27.86 -4.69 -8.06
C GLU A 53 -27.98 -4.09 -6.66
N PRO A 54 -29.17 -3.59 -6.26
CA PRO A 54 -29.40 -3.09 -4.91
C PRO A 54 -29.05 -4.13 -3.84
N GLY A 55 -28.38 -3.70 -2.78
CA GLY A 55 -28.00 -4.57 -1.66
C GLY A 55 -26.83 -5.51 -1.92
N ASN A 56 -26.21 -5.48 -3.11
CA ASN A 56 -25.10 -6.36 -3.49
C ASN A 56 -23.72 -5.64 -3.50
N GLY A 57 -23.67 -4.40 -3.07
CA GLY A 57 -22.46 -3.56 -3.14
C GLY A 57 -21.26 -4.10 -2.37
N TRP A 58 -21.47 -4.78 -1.23
CA TRP A 58 -20.39 -5.44 -0.50
C TRP A 58 -19.63 -6.45 -1.37
N TYR A 59 -20.34 -7.28 -2.10
CA TYR A 59 -19.72 -8.31 -2.94
C TYR A 59 -19.05 -7.72 -4.18
N GLN A 60 -19.57 -6.61 -4.70
CA GLN A 60 -18.95 -5.89 -5.81
C GLN A 60 -17.63 -5.24 -5.37
N SER A 61 -17.60 -4.60 -4.20
CA SER A 61 -16.39 -3.95 -3.67
C SER A 61 -15.28 -4.95 -3.31
N THR A 62 -15.61 -6.16 -2.85
CA THR A 62 -14.59 -7.14 -2.44
C THR A 62 -13.66 -7.55 -3.57
N LYS A 63 -14.13 -7.59 -4.81
CA LYS A 63 -13.29 -7.89 -5.98
C LYS A 63 -12.24 -6.79 -6.20
N THR A 64 -12.66 -5.53 -6.14
CA THR A 64 -11.78 -4.36 -6.29
C THR A 64 -10.78 -4.27 -5.14
N VAL A 65 -11.24 -4.49 -3.91
CA VAL A 65 -10.39 -4.44 -2.70
C VAL A 65 -9.26 -5.48 -2.73
N ASN A 66 -9.50 -6.68 -3.27
CA ASN A 66 -8.42 -7.68 -3.38
C ASN A 66 -7.34 -7.26 -4.39
N ASN A 67 -7.73 -6.65 -5.52
CA ASN A 67 -6.77 -6.08 -6.47
C ASN A 67 -6.01 -4.90 -5.85
N GLU A 68 -6.70 -4.02 -5.13
CA GLU A 68 -6.09 -2.90 -4.42
C GLU A 68 -5.05 -3.35 -3.39
N LYS A 69 -5.34 -4.40 -2.62
CA LYS A 69 -4.39 -4.96 -1.66
C LYS A 69 -3.10 -5.42 -2.35
N LEU A 70 -3.22 -6.09 -3.50
CA LEU A 70 -2.06 -6.56 -4.26
C LEU A 70 -1.25 -5.40 -4.85
N ILE A 71 -1.92 -4.39 -5.39
CA ILE A 71 -1.28 -3.16 -5.90
C ILE A 71 -0.54 -2.44 -4.76
N ASN A 72 -1.16 -2.31 -3.59
CA ASN A 72 -0.50 -1.71 -2.42
C ASN A 72 0.72 -2.52 -1.96
N ALA A 73 0.67 -3.85 -2.01
CA ALA A 73 1.82 -4.70 -1.70
C ALA A 73 2.98 -4.46 -2.68
N ALA A 74 2.69 -4.42 -3.99
CA ALA A 74 3.70 -4.12 -5.01
C ALA A 74 4.28 -2.71 -4.85
N PHE A 75 3.45 -1.72 -4.49
CA PHE A 75 3.90 -0.37 -4.19
C PHE A 75 4.87 -0.33 -2.98
N CYS A 76 4.56 -1.08 -1.92
CA CYS A 76 5.46 -1.21 -0.77
C CYS A 76 6.81 -1.84 -1.15
N LEU A 77 6.82 -2.83 -2.06
CA LEU A 77 8.08 -3.42 -2.55
C LEU A 77 8.92 -2.43 -3.35
N GLY A 78 8.30 -1.59 -4.20
CA GLY A 78 9.03 -0.54 -4.91
C GLY A 78 9.64 0.50 -3.97
N MET A 79 8.96 0.85 -2.86
CA MET A 79 9.53 1.70 -1.82
C MET A 79 10.68 1.01 -1.06
N LEU A 80 10.54 -0.28 -0.76
CA LEU A 80 11.58 -1.06 -0.09
C LEU A 80 12.83 -1.17 -0.96
N ASP A 81 12.68 -1.37 -2.27
CA ASP A 81 13.78 -1.38 -3.24
C ASP A 81 14.56 -0.06 -3.21
N GLY A 82 13.85 1.09 -3.25
CA GLY A 82 14.48 2.41 -3.12
C GLY A 82 15.25 2.60 -1.81
N VAL A 83 14.70 2.13 -0.68
CA VAL A 83 15.41 2.20 0.61
C VAL A 83 16.69 1.35 0.59
N ILE A 84 16.65 0.15 -0.01
CA ILE A 84 17.83 -0.72 -0.15
C ILE A 84 18.90 -0.04 -1.01
N GLU A 85 18.50 0.56 -2.14
CA GLU A 85 19.40 1.25 -3.05
C GLU A 85 20.10 2.42 -2.37
N ASP A 86 19.35 3.32 -1.73
CA ASP A 86 19.87 4.47 -0.99
C ASP A 86 20.82 4.04 0.15
N ALA A 87 20.41 3.05 0.93
CA ALA A 87 21.22 2.51 2.03
C ALA A 87 22.52 1.92 1.51
N LEU A 88 22.48 1.13 0.44
CA LEU A 88 23.65 0.48 -0.16
C LEU A 88 24.64 1.49 -0.73
N GLU A 89 24.15 2.52 -1.43
CA GLU A 89 24.99 3.60 -1.96
C GLU A 89 25.68 4.37 -0.85
N HIS A 90 24.94 4.72 0.21
CA HIS A 90 25.51 5.40 1.38
C HIS A 90 26.55 4.52 2.11
N MET A 91 26.25 3.25 2.30
CA MET A 91 27.18 2.29 2.94
C MET A 91 28.51 2.14 2.16
N LYS A 92 28.48 2.22 0.82
CA LYS A 92 29.66 2.12 -0.03
C LYS A 92 30.51 3.38 -0.03
N SER A 93 29.91 4.55 0.17
CA SER A 93 30.58 5.85 0.01
C SER A 93 30.95 6.53 1.31
N ARG A 94 30.12 6.39 2.35
CA ARG A 94 30.32 7.08 3.64
C ARG A 94 31.46 6.48 4.45
N GLN A 95 32.36 7.34 4.89
CA GLN A 95 33.45 6.96 5.79
C GLN A 95 33.18 7.44 7.22
N ALA A 96 33.42 6.57 8.20
CA ALA A 96 33.39 6.88 9.62
C ALA A 96 34.32 5.91 10.39
N PHE A 97 34.93 6.38 11.46
CA PHE A 97 35.84 5.57 12.31
C PHE A 97 37.00 4.95 11.52
N GLY A 98 37.50 5.67 10.49
CA GLY A 98 38.68 5.28 9.70
C GLY A 98 38.42 4.26 8.59
N LYS A 99 37.17 3.93 8.29
CA LYS A 99 36.78 3.02 7.21
C LYS A 99 35.41 3.33 6.60
N VAL A 100 35.09 2.68 5.49
CA VAL A 100 33.78 2.76 4.88
C VAL A 100 32.75 2.09 5.80
N ILE A 101 31.61 2.74 6.03
CA ILE A 101 30.62 2.22 6.99
C ILE A 101 30.04 0.85 6.58
N GLY A 102 30.04 0.51 5.30
CA GLY A 102 29.65 -0.81 4.80
C GLY A 102 30.52 -1.98 5.31
N GLU A 103 31.69 -1.70 5.91
CA GLU A 103 32.52 -2.70 6.56
C GLU A 103 32.06 -3.06 7.99
N PHE A 104 31.08 -2.31 8.54
CA PHE A 104 30.53 -2.66 9.84
C PHE A 104 29.50 -3.78 9.72
N GLN A 105 29.75 -4.89 10.39
CA GLN A 105 28.93 -6.10 10.32
C GLN A 105 27.45 -5.85 10.63
N ILE A 106 27.16 -4.97 11.59
CA ILE A 106 25.76 -4.66 11.94
C ILE A 106 24.99 -4.05 10.76
N LEU A 107 25.61 -3.19 9.97
CA LEU A 107 24.98 -2.58 8.80
C LEU A 107 24.80 -3.60 7.67
N GLN A 108 25.75 -4.54 7.55
CA GLN A 108 25.61 -5.67 6.61
C GLN A 108 24.42 -6.57 7.00
N HIS A 109 24.20 -6.81 8.29
CA HIS A 109 23.02 -7.54 8.76
C HIS A 109 21.72 -6.83 8.42
N TYR A 110 21.64 -5.51 8.63
CA TYR A 110 20.47 -4.72 8.26
C TYR A 110 20.15 -4.85 6.77
N LEU A 111 21.16 -4.73 5.91
CA LEU A 111 20.98 -4.87 4.47
C LEU A 111 20.57 -6.29 4.07
N ALA A 112 21.12 -7.31 4.71
CA ALA A 112 20.73 -8.71 4.49
C ALA A 112 19.26 -8.96 4.86
N ASP A 113 18.80 -8.42 6.00
CA ASP A 113 17.40 -8.52 6.41
C ASP A 113 16.45 -7.84 5.38
N MET A 114 16.80 -6.63 4.94
CA MET A 114 16.03 -5.93 3.91
C MET A 114 15.95 -6.73 2.60
N ALA A 115 17.07 -7.30 2.14
CA ALA A 115 17.12 -8.11 0.93
C ALA A 115 16.26 -9.39 1.05
N MET A 116 16.25 -10.02 2.23
CA MET A 116 15.36 -11.15 2.51
C MET A 116 13.90 -10.74 2.47
N TRP A 117 13.52 -9.59 3.06
CA TRP A 117 12.15 -9.08 3.04
C TRP A 117 11.69 -8.75 1.63
N GLN A 118 12.57 -8.14 0.82
CA GLN A 118 12.31 -7.86 -0.59
C GLN A 118 11.99 -9.15 -1.34
N THR A 119 12.87 -10.14 -1.26
CA THR A 119 12.68 -11.42 -1.95
C THR A 119 11.40 -12.14 -1.52
N GLN A 120 11.11 -12.19 -0.23
CA GLN A 120 9.90 -12.83 0.30
C GLN A 120 8.63 -12.12 -0.19
N GLY A 121 8.64 -10.79 -0.16
CA GLY A 121 7.54 -9.98 -0.64
C GLY A 121 7.29 -10.16 -2.14
N GLU A 122 8.33 -10.13 -2.95
CA GLU A 122 8.26 -10.36 -4.40
C GLU A 122 7.66 -11.73 -4.74
N LEU A 123 8.14 -12.79 -4.10
CA LEU A 123 7.63 -14.13 -4.30
C LEU A 123 6.13 -14.22 -3.98
N LEU A 124 5.69 -13.61 -2.88
CA LEU A 124 4.29 -13.63 -2.49
C LEU A 124 3.41 -12.78 -3.42
N VAL A 125 3.88 -11.60 -3.82
CA VAL A 125 3.17 -10.71 -4.76
C VAL A 125 3.04 -11.40 -6.13
N MET A 126 4.12 -11.97 -6.66
CA MET A 126 4.10 -12.67 -7.95
C MET A 126 3.22 -13.92 -7.92
N HIS A 127 3.28 -14.70 -6.84
CA HIS A 127 2.38 -15.83 -6.63
C HIS A 127 0.91 -15.40 -6.65
N THR A 128 0.57 -14.36 -5.88
CA THR A 128 -0.80 -13.84 -5.79
C THR A 128 -1.28 -13.30 -7.14
N ALA A 129 -0.42 -12.56 -7.86
CA ALA A 129 -0.74 -12.04 -9.19
C ALA A 129 -1.01 -13.16 -10.20
N THR A 130 -0.21 -14.23 -10.17
CA THR A 130 -0.39 -15.39 -11.02
C THR A 130 -1.73 -16.10 -10.74
N LEU A 131 -2.09 -16.27 -9.47
CA LEU A 131 -3.38 -16.83 -9.08
C LEU A 131 -4.55 -15.95 -9.56
N GLN A 132 -4.45 -14.60 -9.40
CA GLN A 132 -5.47 -13.69 -9.89
C GLN A 132 -5.62 -13.78 -11.42
N ALA A 133 -4.51 -13.83 -12.14
CA ALA A 133 -4.52 -13.96 -13.60
C ALA A 133 -5.18 -15.27 -14.08
N SER A 134 -5.10 -16.34 -13.28
CA SER A 134 -5.81 -17.61 -13.56
C SER A 134 -7.31 -17.58 -13.20
N GLY A 135 -7.82 -16.47 -12.65
CA GLY A 135 -9.21 -16.35 -12.18
C GLY A 135 -9.48 -16.93 -10.79
N ALA A 136 -8.46 -17.33 -10.05
CA ALA A 136 -8.61 -17.84 -8.71
C ALA A 136 -9.06 -16.77 -7.70
N GLN A 137 -9.73 -17.21 -6.63
CA GLN A 137 -10.08 -16.33 -5.51
C GLN A 137 -8.86 -16.15 -4.61
N THR A 138 -8.36 -14.91 -4.47
CA THR A 138 -7.10 -14.59 -3.79
C THR A 138 -7.27 -13.68 -2.58
N ALA A 139 -8.40 -13.76 -1.89
CA ALA A 139 -8.67 -12.89 -0.75
C ALA A 139 -7.65 -13.06 0.39
N THR A 140 -7.22 -14.28 0.64
CA THR A 140 -6.21 -14.61 1.67
C THR A 140 -4.83 -14.15 1.23
N GLU A 141 -4.39 -14.55 0.04
CA GLU A 141 -3.06 -14.24 -0.51
C GLU A 141 -2.87 -12.73 -0.67
N SER A 142 -3.86 -12.01 -1.22
CA SER A 142 -3.83 -10.55 -1.34
C SER A 142 -3.73 -9.86 0.02
N THR A 143 -4.42 -10.39 1.03
CA THR A 143 -4.35 -9.85 2.40
C THR A 143 -2.98 -10.11 3.02
N MET A 144 -2.44 -11.33 2.88
CA MET A 144 -1.10 -11.69 3.36
C MET A 144 -0.04 -10.82 2.70
N ALA A 145 -0.07 -10.67 1.37
CA ALA A 145 0.86 -9.84 0.63
C ALA A 145 0.83 -8.38 1.13
N LYS A 146 -0.36 -7.79 1.27
CA LYS A 146 -0.52 -6.41 1.77
C LYS A 146 0.07 -6.24 3.17
N VAL A 147 -0.28 -7.10 4.11
CA VAL A 147 0.21 -7.02 5.50
C VAL A 147 1.73 -7.15 5.53
N LEU A 148 2.26 -8.18 4.91
CA LEU A 148 3.70 -8.52 4.93
C LEU A 148 4.54 -7.40 4.30
N CYS A 149 4.21 -6.96 3.09
CA CYS A 149 4.97 -5.92 2.39
C CYS A 149 4.89 -4.57 3.11
N SER A 150 3.73 -4.20 3.69
CA SER A 150 3.59 -2.95 4.42
C SER A 150 4.40 -2.93 5.73
N GLU A 151 4.53 -4.07 6.41
CA GLU A 151 5.39 -4.18 7.59
C GLU A 151 6.88 -4.19 7.21
N TYR A 152 7.24 -4.85 6.12
CA TYR A 152 8.62 -4.90 5.66
C TYR A 152 9.14 -3.53 5.26
N VAL A 153 8.38 -2.76 4.47
CA VAL A 153 8.82 -1.41 4.08
C VAL A 153 8.94 -0.48 5.28
N SER A 154 8.06 -0.60 6.29
CA SER A 154 8.14 0.20 7.51
C SER A 154 9.41 -0.11 8.30
N LYS A 155 9.75 -1.40 8.47
CA LYS A 155 11.00 -1.83 9.13
C LYS A 155 12.24 -1.41 8.35
N ALA A 156 12.20 -1.54 7.02
CA ALA A 156 13.30 -1.14 6.16
C ALA A 156 13.55 0.37 6.18
N ALA A 157 12.48 1.18 6.18
CA ALA A 157 12.59 2.63 6.29
C ALA A 157 13.26 3.05 7.61
N ASP A 158 12.89 2.41 8.74
CA ASP A 158 13.53 2.64 10.03
C ASP A 158 15.03 2.29 10.01
N LEU A 159 15.39 1.13 9.46
CA LEU A 159 16.79 0.73 9.29
C LEU A 159 17.54 1.63 8.30
N GLY A 160 16.88 2.08 7.24
CA GLY A 160 17.43 3.04 6.27
C GLY A 160 17.82 4.36 6.95
N ILE A 161 16.93 4.91 7.78
CA ILE A 161 17.22 6.10 8.60
C ILE A 161 18.42 5.85 9.51
N GLN A 162 18.52 4.69 10.16
CA GLN A 162 19.67 4.34 10.99
C GLN A 162 20.98 4.26 10.20
N ILE A 163 20.97 3.69 8.99
CA ILE A 163 22.14 3.59 8.12
C ILE A 163 22.59 4.98 7.66
N LEU A 164 21.65 5.83 7.26
CA LEU A 164 21.90 7.21 6.78
C LEU A 164 22.31 8.15 7.95
N GLY A 165 21.97 7.81 9.18
CA GLY A 165 22.29 8.61 10.37
C GLY A 165 21.67 10.00 10.32
N GLY A 166 22.47 11.04 10.50
CA GLY A 166 21.96 12.42 10.46
C GLY A 166 21.43 12.90 9.11
N MET A 167 21.53 12.09 8.07
CA MET A 167 20.99 12.35 6.72
C MET A 167 19.66 11.61 6.46
N GLY A 168 19.27 10.72 7.38
CA GLY A 168 18.06 9.91 7.29
C GLY A 168 16.78 10.61 7.75
#